data_f80f7366089da23e11a6ac87ce0c8b7f
#
_entry.id   f80f7366089da23e11a6ac87ce0c8b7f
#
_cell.length_a   1.000
_cell.length_b   1.000
_cell.length_c   1.000
_cell.angle_alpha   90.00
_cell.angle_beta   90.00
_cell.angle_gamma   90.00
#
_symmetry.space_group_name_H-M   'P 1'
#
loop_
_entity.id
_entity.type
_entity.pdbx_description
1 polymer ?
#
loop_
_entity_poly.entity_id
_entity_poly.type
_entity_poly.pdbx_seq_one_letter_code
_entity_poly.pdbx_strand_id
1 'polypeptide(L)'
;MVGRSDKSAAAKTAGKPRRMPLAVKIILIMLGLLLAALCVFTYAYPSIFPGVTVGTIPVGGMSEQAAADRIMERSGALYEDAKVALTIYQTTYDIPVRDVLECVDGAQSAANAFAVGRTGNPLARMWDVAKALIGKNEAQIAAQVDEDGLEKALEEIVSQALTEPVEPTWEVGTDSITIHAGKPGVNFDTKAVREKMDEKIRLMDFEPYEVSTELSETPAIDIDKIAAEAIGEGTSATVDKTDGKTIIPEKPGVQFDVEEARSIIGDGSAESYTIPATVTPAKVTAEDLKEVLFRDTLAQASTNLDESNVPRTNNVRLASASINGTILNPGDEFSYNGVVGERTEARGYKPAGAYVNGQVVDEFGGGVCQPSSTLYMAVLRADLEVTERHNHSFTVAYTPLGEDATVDYGNLDFRFKNDTDYPIKIVAEQTNGQMIMTIIGTKTTDKTVKTRTDVLATYTPETVEKKDNSMKVGESRVETTPITGYSTRTYKIITENGETTEEMANSSNYVKRDKVVCVGTIQPTPVTPETPAESETEETDSDAAGENEQPAENT
;
A
#
# COMPACT_ATOMS: atom_id res chain seq x y z
N MET A 1 52.39 -32.50 86.20
CA MET A 1 53.76 -32.15 86.61
C MET A 1 53.99 -30.73 86.18
N VAL A 2 53.83 -29.78 87.08
CA VAL A 2 54.85 -29.10 87.90
C VAL A 2 55.85 -28.31 87.09
N GLY A 3 55.80 -26.98 87.28
CA GLY A 3 56.86 -26.05 87.47
C GLY A 3 56.56 -24.66 86.95
N ARG A 4 56.04 -23.82 87.83
CA ARG A 4 56.63 -22.64 88.52
C ARG A 4 57.41 -21.70 87.60
N SER A 5 56.87 -20.51 87.39
CA SER A 5 57.11 -19.21 88.02
C SER A 5 58.50 -18.62 87.64
N ASP A 6 58.44 -17.40 87.06
CA ASP A 6 59.16 -16.29 87.73
C ASP A 6 58.60 -14.90 87.19
N LYS A 7 58.27 -14.07 88.15
CA LYS A 7 57.95 -12.66 88.00
C LYS A 7 59.25 -11.90 87.98
N SER A 8 59.52 -11.14 86.92
CA SER A 8 60.47 -10.03 86.98
C SER A 8 59.70 -8.72 86.79
N ALA A 9 59.67 -7.92 87.84
CA ALA A 9 59.20 -6.57 87.92
C ALA A 9 60.20 -5.62 87.19
N ALA A 10 59.77 -5.03 86.03
CA ALA A 10 60.46 -3.89 85.43
C ALA A 10 59.95 -2.57 85.98
N ALA A 11 60.69 -1.88 86.79
CA ALA A 11 60.49 -0.57 87.31
C ALA A 11 60.14 0.46 86.25
N LYS A 12 58.99 1.13 86.32
CA LYS A 12 58.63 2.35 85.56
C LYS A 12 59.55 3.47 86.05
N THR A 13 60.58 3.84 85.23
CA THR A 13 61.24 5.14 85.35
C THR A 13 60.35 6.22 84.81
N ALA A 14 59.76 7.03 85.73
CA ALA A 14 59.06 8.26 85.45
C ALA A 14 59.99 9.25 84.79
N GLY A 15 59.93 9.38 83.40
CA GLY A 15 60.69 10.40 82.68
C GLY A 15 60.19 11.76 83.09
N LYS A 16 61.03 12.66 83.54
CA LYS A 16 60.74 14.09 83.80
C LYS A 16 60.05 14.68 82.58
N PRO A 17 58.91 15.47 82.74
CA PRO A 17 58.29 16.15 81.64
C PRO A 17 59.29 17.06 80.93
N ARG A 18 59.56 16.77 79.64
CA ARG A 18 60.39 17.63 78.77
C ARG A 18 59.66 19.00 78.68
N ARG A 19 60.26 20.01 79.28
CA ARG A 19 59.79 21.40 79.17
C ARG A 19 59.82 21.79 77.67
N MET A 20 58.63 22.09 77.09
CA MET A 20 58.55 22.56 75.74
C MET A 20 59.44 23.80 75.53
N PRO A 21 60.17 23.91 74.43
CA PRO A 21 60.97 25.09 74.08
C PRO A 21 60.05 26.36 74.07
N LEU A 22 60.60 27.48 74.54
CA LEU A 22 59.87 28.77 74.60
C LEU A 22 59.28 29.13 73.22
N ALA A 23 60.01 28.90 72.13
CA ALA A 23 59.55 29.10 70.77
C ALA A 23 58.29 28.29 70.44
N VAL A 24 58.20 27.04 70.87
CA VAL A 24 56.99 26.19 70.65
C VAL A 24 55.80 26.73 71.46
N LYS A 25 56.02 27.24 72.67
CA LYS A 25 54.97 27.88 73.48
C LYS A 25 54.45 29.16 72.82
N ILE A 26 55.33 29.99 72.26
CA ILE A 26 54.98 31.22 71.54
C ILE A 26 54.17 30.84 70.30
N ILE A 27 54.57 29.85 69.54
CA ILE A 27 53.85 29.38 68.32
C ILE A 27 52.46 28.89 68.72
N LEU A 28 52.32 28.09 69.78
CA LEU A 28 51.02 27.60 70.25
C LEU A 28 50.09 28.74 70.74
N ILE A 29 50.64 29.74 71.44
CA ILE A 29 49.87 30.92 71.85
C ILE A 29 49.43 31.74 70.64
N MET A 30 50.31 31.96 69.64
CA MET A 30 49.99 32.68 68.43
C MET A 30 48.90 31.93 67.62
N LEU A 31 49.03 30.58 67.50
CA LEU A 31 48.02 29.74 66.86
C LEU A 31 46.68 29.82 67.61
N GLY A 32 46.70 29.79 68.93
CA GLY A 32 45.51 29.92 69.75
C GLY A 32 44.83 31.30 69.57
N LEU A 33 45.61 32.40 69.53
CA LEU A 33 45.09 33.70 69.23
C LEU A 33 44.53 33.83 67.82
N LEU A 34 45.19 33.20 66.82
CA LEU A 34 44.70 33.15 65.46
C LEU A 34 43.37 32.40 65.34
N LEU A 35 43.26 31.23 66.03
CA LEU A 35 42.01 30.47 66.08
C LEU A 35 40.91 31.26 66.79
N ALA A 36 41.21 31.93 67.89
CA ALA A 36 40.24 32.78 68.61
C ALA A 36 39.77 33.97 67.72
N ALA A 37 40.69 34.61 66.99
CA ALA A 37 40.36 35.65 66.05
C ALA A 37 39.48 35.18 64.91
N LEU A 38 39.82 33.99 64.33
CA LEU A 38 39.01 33.35 63.30
C LEU A 38 37.62 32.97 63.83
N CYS A 39 37.55 32.50 65.06
CA CYS A 39 36.26 32.19 65.71
C CYS A 39 35.39 33.46 65.84
N VAL A 40 35.92 34.53 66.39
CA VAL A 40 35.22 35.83 66.52
C VAL A 40 34.79 36.29 65.12
N PHE A 41 35.66 36.28 64.16
CA PHE A 41 35.36 36.70 62.77
C PHE A 41 34.25 35.85 62.16
N THR A 42 34.27 34.51 62.36
CA THR A 42 33.24 33.60 61.87
C THR A 42 31.82 33.90 62.43
N TYR A 43 31.72 34.35 63.68
CA TYR A 43 30.43 34.58 64.32
C TYR A 43 30.00 36.04 64.32
N ALA A 44 30.90 37.00 64.11
CA ALA A 44 30.59 38.45 64.19
C ALA A 44 30.53 39.15 62.85
N TYR A 45 30.99 38.52 61.76
CA TYR A 45 31.04 39.20 60.46
C TYR A 45 29.64 39.28 59.84
N PRO A 46 29.10 40.47 59.49
CA PRO A 46 27.72 40.64 59.10
C PRO A 46 27.43 40.45 57.61
N SER A 47 28.46 40.37 56.76
CA SER A 47 28.35 40.32 55.32
C SER A 47 28.85 38.95 54.80
N ILE A 48 28.73 38.67 53.53
CA ILE A 48 29.30 37.48 52.87
C ILE A 48 30.82 37.48 53.12
N PHE A 49 31.40 36.34 53.51
CA PHE A 49 32.82 36.28 53.82
C PHE A 49 33.70 36.68 52.63
N PRO A 50 34.77 37.45 52.85
CA PRO A 50 35.69 37.80 51.77
C PRO A 50 36.20 36.58 51.01
N GLY A 51 36.32 36.67 49.67
CA GLY A 51 36.78 35.59 48.81
C GLY A 51 35.71 34.59 48.43
N VAL A 52 34.46 34.73 48.84
CA VAL A 52 33.35 33.92 48.35
C VAL A 52 32.96 34.44 46.97
N THR A 53 32.75 33.49 46.03
CA THR A 53 32.21 33.71 44.70
C THR A 53 30.91 32.96 44.53
N VAL A 54 30.06 33.38 43.58
CA VAL A 54 28.90 32.64 43.08
C VAL A 54 29.20 32.35 41.62
N GLY A 55 29.52 31.09 41.30
CA GLY A 55 30.19 30.79 40.03
C GLY A 55 31.45 31.68 39.88
N THR A 56 31.59 32.34 38.75
CA THR A 56 32.71 33.27 38.52
C THR A 56 32.51 34.68 39.08
N ILE A 57 31.32 35.00 39.69
CA ILE A 57 30.97 36.33 40.18
C ILE A 57 31.47 36.52 41.61
N PRO A 58 32.42 37.44 41.89
CA PRO A 58 32.89 37.71 43.25
C PRO A 58 31.85 38.53 44.03
N VAL A 59 31.40 38.00 45.18
CA VAL A 59 30.40 38.59 46.06
C VAL A 59 30.89 38.81 47.51
N GLY A 60 32.14 38.42 47.79
CA GLY A 60 32.72 38.55 49.11
C GLY A 60 32.76 40.01 49.62
N GLY A 61 32.42 40.22 50.87
CA GLY A 61 32.34 41.54 51.51
C GLY A 61 31.02 42.27 51.32
N MET A 62 30.11 41.74 50.50
CA MET A 62 28.81 42.39 50.22
C MET A 62 27.73 41.98 51.24
N SER A 63 26.71 42.80 51.41
CA SER A 63 25.46 42.38 52.02
C SER A 63 24.74 41.42 51.07
N GLU A 64 23.83 40.60 51.59
CA GLU A 64 23.04 39.66 50.80
C GLU A 64 22.28 40.35 49.66
N GLN A 65 21.66 41.54 49.92
CA GLN A 65 20.96 42.28 48.88
C GLN A 65 21.92 42.80 47.77
N ALA A 66 23.05 43.38 48.16
CA ALA A 66 24.02 43.89 47.20
C ALA A 66 24.66 42.76 46.36
N ALA A 67 24.78 41.57 46.95
CA ALA A 67 25.23 40.38 46.22
C ALA A 67 24.16 39.91 45.23
N ALA A 68 22.89 39.88 45.62
CA ALA A 68 21.79 39.53 44.74
C ALA A 68 21.74 40.46 43.50
N ASP A 69 21.79 41.78 43.74
CA ASP A 69 21.78 42.79 42.65
C ASP A 69 22.98 42.55 41.68
N ARG A 70 24.18 42.30 42.23
CA ARG A 70 25.37 42.05 41.43
C ARG A 70 25.32 40.74 40.63
N ILE A 71 24.72 39.68 41.21
CA ILE A 71 24.54 38.41 40.53
C ILE A 71 23.59 38.61 39.35
N MET A 72 22.45 39.27 39.56
CA MET A 72 21.51 39.56 38.50
C MET A 72 22.12 40.39 37.36
N GLU A 73 22.92 41.44 37.70
CA GLU A 73 23.59 42.27 36.68
C GLU A 73 24.58 41.46 35.79
N ARG A 74 25.28 40.48 36.37
CA ARG A 74 26.37 39.77 35.69
C ARG A 74 26.04 38.38 35.22
N SER A 75 24.92 37.82 35.60
CA SER A 75 24.55 36.45 35.27
C SER A 75 24.30 36.22 33.76
N GLY A 76 23.73 37.24 33.06
CA GLY A 76 23.42 37.12 31.63
C GLY A 76 24.60 36.62 30.77
N ALA A 77 25.81 37.18 31.06
CA ALA A 77 27.01 36.78 30.35
C ALA A 77 27.48 35.34 30.66
N LEU A 78 26.93 34.67 31.68
CA LEU A 78 27.31 33.30 32.05
C LEU A 78 26.56 32.23 31.25
N TYR A 79 25.37 32.55 30.71
CA TYR A 79 24.52 31.53 30.05
C TYR A 79 24.04 31.90 28.63
N GLU A 80 24.36 33.08 28.10
CA GLU A 80 23.91 33.55 26.79
C GLU A 80 24.32 32.57 25.67
N ASP A 81 25.57 32.04 25.72
CA ASP A 81 26.12 31.07 24.78
C ASP A 81 26.24 29.63 25.37
N ALA A 82 25.75 29.46 26.61
CA ALA A 82 25.87 28.15 27.28
C ALA A 82 24.89 27.13 26.71
N LYS A 83 25.31 25.88 26.72
CA LYS A 83 24.51 24.74 26.31
C LYS A 83 24.68 23.61 27.31
N VAL A 84 23.66 22.80 27.49
CA VAL A 84 23.76 21.52 28.19
C VAL A 84 23.74 20.41 27.14
N ALA A 85 24.81 19.64 27.10
CA ALA A 85 24.92 18.50 26.19
C ALA A 85 24.25 17.27 26.82
N LEU A 86 23.26 16.72 26.12
CA LEU A 86 22.55 15.50 26.49
C LEU A 86 22.95 14.38 25.54
N THR A 87 23.70 13.38 26.01
CA THR A 87 24.11 12.26 25.19
C THR A 87 23.17 11.08 25.44
N ILE A 88 22.47 10.67 24.37
CA ILE A 88 21.58 9.50 24.37
C ILE A 88 22.13 8.50 23.37
N TYR A 89 22.54 7.35 23.87
CA TYR A 89 23.19 6.29 23.08
C TYR A 89 24.43 6.86 22.33
N GLN A 90 24.41 6.97 21.03
CA GLN A 90 25.54 7.45 20.21
C GLN A 90 25.38 8.92 19.75
N THR A 91 24.30 9.58 20.12
CA THR A 91 23.96 10.91 19.65
C THR A 91 23.97 11.91 20.78
N THR A 92 24.60 13.07 20.56
CA THR A 92 24.62 14.18 21.51
C THR A 92 23.71 15.30 21.00
N TYR A 93 22.81 15.74 21.87
CA TYR A 93 21.88 16.84 21.66
C TYR A 93 22.30 18.04 22.53
N ASP A 94 22.43 19.20 21.94
CA ASP A 94 22.77 20.44 22.62
C ASP A 94 21.48 21.20 22.95
N ILE A 95 21.21 21.45 24.23
CA ILE A 95 20.11 22.29 24.69
C ILE A 95 20.66 23.68 25.04
N PRO A 96 20.36 24.77 24.27
CA PRO A 96 20.78 26.09 24.61
C PRO A 96 20.15 26.55 25.92
N VAL A 97 20.95 26.97 26.88
CA VAL A 97 20.48 27.34 28.22
C VAL A 97 19.46 28.50 28.17
N ARG A 98 19.63 29.44 27.24
CA ARG A 98 18.71 30.56 27.04
C ARG A 98 17.26 30.15 26.69
N ASP A 99 17.08 28.92 26.13
CA ASP A 99 15.77 28.46 25.68
C ASP A 99 15.02 27.71 26.80
N VAL A 100 15.69 27.42 27.92
CA VAL A 100 15.19 26.60 29.03
C VAL A 100 15.37 27.25 30.41
N LEU A 101 15.97 28.45 30.47
CA LEU A 101 16.21 29.22 31.68
C LEU A 101 15.31 30.43 31.70
N GLU A 102 14.42 30.56 32.70
CA GLU A 102 13.59 31.75 32.90
C GLU A 102 14.43 32.91 33.41
N CYS A 103 15.15 32.70 34.51
CA CYS A 103 16.08 33.68 35.07
C CYS A 103 17.04 33.05 36.08
N VAL A 104 18.12 33.77 36.41
CA VAL A 104 18.93 33.45 37.58
C VAL A 104 18.29 34.01 38.84
N ASP A 105 18.11 33.18 39.87
CA ASP A 105 17.62 33.61 41.17
C ASP A 105 18.77 34.25 41.98
N GLY A 106 18.88 35.56 41.83
CA GLY A 106 19.91 36.33 42.51
C GLY A 106 19.75 36.31 44.05
N ALA A 107 18.51 36.27 44.53
CA ALA A 107 18.25 36.25 45.98
C ALA A 107 18.66 34.93 46.61
N GLN A 108 18.27 33.80 46.01
CA GLN A 108 18.67 32.48 46.49
C GLN A 108 20.17 32.23 46.35
N SER A 109 20.77 32.70 45.24
CA SER A 109 22.22 32.63 45.01
C SER A 109 23.02 33.43 46.06
N ALA A 110 22.54 34.64 46.42
CA ALA A 110 23.13 35.45 47.47
C ALA A 110 22.95 34.79 48.86
N ALA A 111 21.78 34.18 49.13
CA ALA A 111 21.55 33.44 50.36
C ALA A 111 22.49 32.22 50.47
N ASN A 112 22.73 31.48 49.37
CA ASN A 112 23.72 30.42 49.32
C ASN A 112 25.12 30.92 49.65
N ALA A 113 25.53 32.06 49.07
CA ALA A 113 26.83 32.69 49.36
C ALA A 113 26.93 33.15 50.81
N PHE A 114 25.85 33.71 51.36
CA PHE A 114 25.77 34.15 52.75
C PHE A 114 25.81 32.96 53.73
N ALA A 115 25.30 31.82 53.37
CA ALA A 115 25.32 30.59 54.17
C ALA A 115 26.72 29.97 54.32
N VAL A 116 27.66 30.31 53.43
CA VAL A 116 29.06 29.84 53.51
C VAL A 116 29.63 30.24 54.87
N GLY A 117 30.17 29.27 55.62
CA GLY A 117 30.77 29.43 56.95
C GLY A 117 29.72 29.72 58.08
N ARG A 118 28.40 29.66 57.79
CA ARG A 118 27.33 29.85 58.75
C ARG A 118 26.51 28.61 59.07
N THR A 119 26.70 27.54 58.28
CA THR A 119 26.02 26.25 58.42
C THR A 119 26.96 25.19 58.97
N GLY A 120 26.42 24.14 59.60
CA GLY A 120 27.19 23.02 60.13
C GLY A 120 27.74 23.25 61.55
N ASN A 121 28.67 22.41 62.01
CA ASN A 121 29.29 22.49 63.32
C ASN A 121 30.37 23.59 63.39
N PRO A 122 30.78 24.08 64.58
CA PRO A 122 31.72 25.19 64.70
C PRO A 122 33.02 25.01 63.98
N LEU A 123 33.58 23.82 63.92
CA LEU A 123 34.84 23.55 63.22
C LEU A 123 34.65 23.61 61.70
N ALA A 124 33.53 23.09 61.16
CA ALA A 124 33.18 23.16 59.74
C ALA A 124 33.03 24.63 59.32
N ARG A 125 32.33 25.46 60.13
CA ARG A 125 32.14 26.90 59.87
C ARG A 125 33.49 27.63 59.77
N MET A 126 34.40 27.43 60.77
CA MET A 126 35.73 28.02 60.77
C MET A 126 36.58 27.57 59.58
N TRP A 127 36.43 26.31 59.17
CA TRP A 127 37.11 25.77 58.02
C TRP A 127 36.64 26.40 56.70
N ASP A 128 35.33 26.52 56.53
CA ASP A 128 34.73 27.17 55.39
C ASP A 128 35.08 28.66 55.29
N VAL A 129 35.08 29.38 56.41
CA VAL A 129 35.57 30.75 56.47
C VAL A 129 37.06 30.83 56.12
N ALA A 130 37.90 29.92 56.59
CA ALA A 130 39.30 29.86 56.23
C ALA A 130 39.53 29.60 54.75
N LYS A 131 38.74 28.71 54.14
CA LYS A 131 38.74 28.48 52.68
C LYS A 131 38.32 29.72 51.91
N ALA A 132 37.27 30.42 52.39
CA ALA A 132 36.77 31.65 51.76
C ALA A 132 37.86 32.72 51.72
N LEU A 133 38.56 32.96 52.87
CA LEU A 133 39.63 33.93 52.96
C LEU A 133 40.83 33.70 52.00
N ILE A 134 41.03 32.49 51.53
CA ILE A 134 42.07 32.15 50.52
C ILE A 134 41.44 31.99 49.10
N GLY A 135 40.20 32.41 48.90
CA GLY A 135 39.53 32.41 47.59
C GLY A 135 39.15 31.01 47.06
N LYS A 136 38.91 30.04 47.98
CA LYS A 136 38.59 28.64 47.62
C LYS A 136 37.15 28.22 47.98
N ASN A 137 36.23 29.17 48.15
CA ASN A 137 34.81 28.90 48.41
C ASN A 137 33.93 29.53 47.34
N GLU A 138 33.37 28.65 46.55
CA GLU A 138 32.37 28.96 45.55
C GLU A 138 31.01 28.57 46.10
N ALA A 139 30.07 29.52 46.14
CA ALA A 139 28.69 29.24 46.49
C ALA A 139 27.90 28.90 45.23
N GLN A 140 26.93 28.02 45.39
CA GLN A 140 26.10 27.56 44.30
C GLN A 140 25.21 28.67 43.77
N ILE A 141 25.20 28.90 42.46
CA ILE A 141 24.23 29.75 41.78
C ILE A 141 22.89 29.02 41.75
N ALA A 142 21.80 29.72 41.89
CA ALA A 142 20.45 29.18 41.74
C ALA A 142 19.75 29.82 40.54
N ALA A 143 18.95 29.06 39.83
CA ALA A 143 18.23 29.51 38.66
C ALA A 143 16.77 29.01 38.67
N GLN A 144 15.89 29.69 37.97
CA GLN A 144 14.53 29.28 37.69
C GLN A 144 14.47 28.75 36.27
N VAL A 145 13.83 27.58 36.11
CA VAL A 145 13.71 26.88 34.83
C VAL A 145 12.46 27.39 34.12
N ASP A 146 12.59 27.68 32.83
CA ASP A 146 11.44 27.77 31.93
C ASP A 146 10.91 26.37 31.66
N GLU A 147 9.87 25.98 32.39
CA GLU A 147 9.28 24.64 32.35
C GLU A 147 8.73 24.29 30.96
N ASP A 148 8.10 25.26 30.28
CA ASP A 148 7.52 25.10 28.94
C ASP A 148 8.64 24.98 27.90
N GLY A 149 9.68 25.78 28.00
CA GLY A 149 10.87 25.73 27.16
C GLY A 149 11.62 24.40 27.31
N LEU A 150 11.80 23.92 28.54
CA LEU A 150 12.44 22.63 28.83
C LEU A 150 11.61 21.45 28.28
N GLU A 151 10.29 21.48 28.50
CA GLU A 151 9.39 20.43 27.99
C GLU A 151 9.48 20.32 26.47
N LYS A 152 9.36 21.45 25.78
CA LYS A 152 9.46 21.49 24.31
C LYS A 152 10.81 21.00 23.79
N ALA A 153 11.92 21.42 24.41
CA ALA A 153 13.26 20.97 24.00
C ALA A 153 13.42 19.45 24.20
N LEU A 154 12.91 18.92 25.31
CA LEU A 154 12.98 17.48 25.59
C LEU A 154 12.03 16.66 24.70
N GLU A 155 10.80 17.14 24.39
CA GLU A 155 9.89 16.48 23.45
C GLU A 155 10.53 16.30 22.06
N GLU A 156 11.19 17.35 21.55
CA GLU A 156 11.90 17.28 20.28
C GLU A 156 13.03 16.22 20.32
N ILE A 157 13.84 16.21 21.38
CA ILE A 157 14.91 15.23 21.57
C ILE A 157 14.36 13.81 21.71
N VAL A 158 13.32 13.63 22.55
CA VAL A 158 12.70 12.31 22.79
C VAL A 158 12.13 11.75 21.48
N SER A 159 11.48 12.58 20.66
CA SER A 159 10.92 12.15 19.37
C SER A 159 11.96 11.61 18.40
N GLN A 160 13.22 12.06 18.52
CA GLN A 160 14.33 11.64 17.68
C GLN A 160 15.14 10.49 18.28
N ALA A 161 15.27 10.46 19.60
CA ALA A 161 16.16 9.55 20.32
C ALA A 161 15.49 8.24 20.76
N LEU A 162 14.19 8.26 21.02
CA LEU A 162 13.41 7.06 21.37
C LEU A 162 12.99 6.37 20.08
N THR A 163 13.57 5.20 19.78
CA THR A 163 13.38 4.50 18.51
C THR A 163 13.00 3.05 18.72
N GLU A 164 12.10 2.56 17.85
CA GLU A 164 11.82 1.14 17.73
C GLU A 164 12.96 0.41 16.99
N PRO A 165 13.10 -0.93 17.16
CA PRO A 165 14.04 -1.71 16.39
C PRO A 165 13.76 -1.59 14.89
N VAL A 166 14.80 -1.47 14.08
CA VAL A 166 14.69 -1.43 12.63
C VAL A 166 15.09 -2.79 12.08
N GLU A 167 14.17 -3.40 11.30
CA GLU A 167 14.42 -4.66 10.60
C GLU A 167 15.51 -4.50 9.54
N PRO A 168 16.27 -5.58 9.25
CA PRO A 168 17.19 -5.59 8.11
C PRO A 168 16.45 -5.31 6.82
N THR A 169 17.08 -4.53 5.94
CA THR A 169 16.58 -4.19 4.60
C THR A 169 17.57 -4.63 3.53
N TRP A 170 17.12 -4.70 2.30
CA TRP A 170 17.99 -5.04 1.18
C TRP A 170 17.62 -4.26 -0.06
N GLU A 171 18.61 -4.06 -0.94
CA GLU A 171 18.43 -3.39 -2.24
C GLU A 171 19.20 -4.14 -3.33
N VAL A 172 18.68 -4.06 -4.56
CA VAL A 172 19.27 -4.73 -5.73
C VAL A 172 20.16 -3.74 -6.47
N GLY A 173 21.44 -4.11 -6.64
CA GLY A 173 22.41 -3.40 -7.48
C GLY A 173 22.40 -3.94 -8.92
N THR A 174 23.47 -3.68 -9.67
CA THR A 174 23.62 -4.16 -11.05
C THR A 174 24.06 -5.62 -11.14
N ASP A 175 24.85 -6.08 -10.19
CA ASP A 175 25.46 -7.42 -10.13
C ASP A 175 25.54 -7.97 -8.70
N SER A 176 24.79 -7.39 -7.79
CA SER A 176 24.79 -7.72 -6.37
C SER A 176 23.49 -7.31 -5.69
N ILE A 177 23.26 -7.84 -4.48
CA ILE A 177 22.33 -7.28 -3.53
C ILE A 177 23.12 -6.72 -2.34
N THR A 178 22.69 -5.58 -1.81
CA THR A 178 23.24 -5.00 -0.58
C THR A 178 22.23 -5.19 0.53
N ILE A 179 22.64 -5.88 1.60
CA ILE A 179 21.83 -6.11 2.80
C ILE A 179 22.31 -5.16 3.87
N HIS A 180 21.41 -4.34 4.40
CA HIS A 180 21.66 -3.46 5.54
C HIS A 180 21.21 -4.16 6.82
N ALA A 181 22.09 -4.19 7.81
CA ALA A 181 21.78 -4.80 9.11
C ALA A 181 20.68 -4.04 9.84
N GLY A 182 19.93 -4.76 10.65
CA GLY A 182 18.96 -4.16 11.55
C GLY A 182 19.62 -3.25 12.59
N LYS A 183 18.85 -2.38 13.21
CA LYS A 183 19.32 -1.53 14.30
C LYS A 183 18.49 -1.80 15.55
N PRO A 184 19.11 -1.77 16.76
CA PRO A 184 18.38 -1.91 18.00
C PRO A 184 17.47 -0.69 18.20
N GLY A 185 16.35 -0.87 18.84
CA GLY A 185 15.57 0.23 19.36
C GLY A 185 16.25 0.81 20.60
N VAL A 186 16.10 2.10 20.81
CA VAL A 186 16.66 2.82 21.97
C VAL A 186 15.50 3.25 22.87
N ASN A 187 15.54 2.82 24.14
CA ASN A 187 14.59 3.23 25.16
C ASN A 187 15.32 3.82 26.37
N PHE A 188 14.69 4.75 27.07
CA PHE A 188 15.22 5.39 28.28
C PHE A 188 14.08 6.02 29.10
N ASP A 189 14.35 6.26 30.39
CA ASP A 189 13.40 6.92 31.27
C ASP A 189 13.37 8.44 31.00
N THR A 190 12.39 8.87 30.21
CA THR A 190 12.20 10.28 29.84
C THR A 190 11.92 11.18 31.04
N LYS A 191 11.27 10.62 32.09
CA LYS A 191 10.99 11.37 33.31
C LYS A 191 12.27 11.61 34.11
N ALA A 192 13.12 10.60 34.25
CA ALA A 192 14.42 10.76 34.90
C ALA A 192 15.33 11.75 34.17
N VAL A 193 15.30 11.75 32.84
CA VAL A 193 16.02 12.74 32.02
C VAL A 193 15.51 14.14 32.29
N ARG A 194 14.17 14.36 32.29
CA ARG A 194 13.55 15.66 32.60
C ARG A 194 13.93 16.15 34.00
N GLU A 195 13.79 15.31 35.00
CA GLU A 195 14.15 15.63 36.39
C GLU A 195 15.64 16.03 36.51
N LYS A 196 16.51 15.29 35.81
CA LYS A 196 17.95 15.58 35.82
C LYS A 196 18.32 16.88 35.09
N MET A 197 17.66 17.16 33.97
CA MET A 197 17.87 18.39 33.22
C MET A 197 17.35 19.61 34.03
N ASP A 198 16.18 19.53 34.65
CA ASP A 198 15.67 20.54 35.57
C ASP A 198 16.66 20.83 36.71
N GLU A 199 17.17 19.77 37.37
CA GLU A 199 18.20 19.89 38.41
C GLU A 199 19.46 20.63 37.88
N LYS A 200 19.97 20.24 36.73
CA LYS A 200 21.20 20.82 36.16
C LYS A 200 21.02 22.28 35.81
N ILE A 201 19.87 22.67 35.25
CA ILE A 201 19.58 24.06 34.92
C ILE A 201 19.42 24.91 36.19
N ARG A 202 18.68 24.44 37.20
CA ARG A 202 18.53 25.13 38.51
C ARG A 202 19.84 25.36 39.20
N LEU A 203 20.80 24.49 39.01
CA LEU A 203 22.14 24.57 39.59
C LEU A 203 23.16 25.26 38.69
N MET A 204 22.77 25.67 37.47
CA MET A 204 23.68 26.19 36.43
C MET A 204 24.86 25.26 36.18
N ASP A 205 24.58 23.95 36.20
CA ASP A 205 25.53 22.88 35.90
C ASP A 205 25.42 22.50 34.41
N PHE A 206 26.37 22.93 33.62
CA PHE A 206 26.38 22.71 32.15
C PHE A 206 27.29 21.57 31.72
N GLU A 207 27.77 20.75 32.65
CA GLU A 207 28.52 19.56 32.33
C GLU A 207 27.64 18.60 31.51
N PRO A 208 28.18 17.87 30.53
CA PRO A 208 27.44 16.88 29.73
C PRO A 208 26.75 15.84 30.61
N TYR A 209 25.54 15.44 30.21
CA TYR A 209 24.80 14.38 30.86
C TYR A 209 24.63 13.19 29.90
N GLU A 210 25.13 12.03 30.30
CA GLU A 210 24.95 10.77 29.58
C GLU A 210 23.75 10.02 30.13
N VAL A 211 22.77 9.75 29.27
CA VAL A 211 21.51 9.08 29.62
C VAL A 211 21.75 7.57 29.63
N SER A 212 21.30 6.91 30.69
CA SER A 212 21.25 5.45 30.72
C SER A 212 20.16 4.96 29.77
N THR A 213 20.57 4.24 28.73
CA THR A 213 19.67 3.70 27.69
C THR A 213 19.50 2.20 27.84
N GLU A 214 18.30 1.72 27.52
CA GLU A 214 18.00 0.30 27.34
C GLU A 214 17.89 0.03 25.85
N LEU A 215 18.74 -0.86 25.34
CA LEU A 215 18.71 -1.26 23.93
C LEU A 215 17.88 -2.54 23.81
N SER A 216 16.97 -2.56 22.82
CA SER A 216 16.31 -3.80 22.41
C SER A 216 17.31 -4.73 21.72
N GLU A 217 16.94 -5.99 21.54
CA GLU A 217 17.70 -6.91 20.70
C GLU A 217 17.72 -6.40 19.26
N THR A 218 18.91 -6.39 18.64
CA THR A 218 19.03 -6.02 17.22
C THR A 218 18.41 -7.13 16.37
N PRO A 219 17.46 -6.81 15.47
CA PRO A 219 16.88 -7.81 14.58
C PRO A 219 17.98 -8.46 13.71
N ALA A 220 18.03 -9.78 13.73
CA ALA A 220 19.02 -10.54 12.99
C ALA A 220 18.70 -10.57 11.49
N ILE A 221 19.74 -10.66 10.65
CA ILE A 221 19.58 -10.88 9.21
C ILE A 221 19.11 -12.33 8.98
N ASP A 222 17.86 -12.48 8.51
CA ASP A 222 17.31 -13.75 8.04
C ASP A 222 17.53 -13.87 6.54
N ILE A 223 18.68 -14.48 6.14
CA ILE A 223 19.02 -14.62 4.74
C ILE A 223 18.08 -15.55 3.98
N ASP A 224 17.46 -16.52 4.65
CA ASP A 224 16.50 -17.42 4.01
C ASP A 224 15.21 -16.67 3.65
N LYS A 225 14.75 -15.78 4.53
CA LYS A 225 13.62 -14.88 4.25
C LYS A 225 13.96 -13.90 3.11
N ILE A 226 15.13 -13.27 3.16
CA ILE A 226 15.58 -12.35 2.09
C ILE A 226 15.67 -13.10 0.76
N ALA A 227 16.21 -14.30 0.74
CA ALA A 227 16.30 -15.12 -0.46
C ALA A 227 14.92 -15.48 -1.02
N ALA A 228 13.97 -15.84 -0.16
CA ALA A 228 12.59 -16.14 -0.57
C ALA A 228 11.86 -14.93 -1.18
N GLU A 229 12.21 -13.72 -0.76
CA GLU A 229 11.61 -12.47 -1.26
C GLU A 229 12.35 -11.91 -2.49
N ALA A 230 13.68 -12.06 -2.55
CA ALA A 230 14.53 -11.46 -3.57
C ALA A 230 14.77 -12.38 -4.78
N ILE A 231 14.96 -13.70 -4.56
CA ILE A 231 15.26 -14.63 -5.65
C ILE A 231 14.01 -14.89 -6.47
N GLY A 232 14.10 -14.61 -7.77
CA GLY A 232 13.02 -14.85 -8.70
C GLY A 232 13.31 -14.33 -10.10
N GLU A 233 12.40 -14.63 -11.01
CA GLU A 233 12.41 -14.04 -12.35
C GLU A 233 11.96 -12.57 -12.26
N GLY A 234 12.52 -11.74 -13.15
CA GLY A 234 12.13 -10.33 -13.25
C GLY A 234 10.66 -10.21 -13.72
N THR A 235 9.96 -9.24 -13.18
CA THR A 235 8.62 -8.87 -13.61
C THR A 235 8.62 -7.50 -14.25
N SER A 236 7.99 -7.38 -15.43
CA SER A 236 7.80 -6.10 -16.10
C SER A 236 6.87 -5.18 -15.30
N ALA A 237 6.99 -3.87 -15.53
CA ALA A 237 6.05 -2.90 -15.02
C ALA A 237 4.62 -3.22 -15.47
N THR A 238 3.67 -3.01 -14.59
CA THR A 238 2.24 -3.29 -14.80
C THR A 238 1.38 -2.07 -14.47
N VAL A 239 0.07 -2.18 -14.68
CA VAL A 239 -0.89 -1.13 -14.36
C VAL A 239 -1.84 -1.60 -13.27
N ASP A 240 -2.17 -0.74 -12.33
CA ASP A 240 -3.27 -0.99 -11.41
C ASP A 240 -4.58 -1.10 -12.19
N LYS A 241 -5.21 -2.28 -12.12
CA LYS A 241 -6.44 -2.59 -12.87
C LYS A 241 -7.65 -1.80 -12.39
N THR A 242 -7.59 -1.22 -11.19
CA THR A 242 -8.72 -0.47 -10.59
C THR A 242 -8.86 0.92 -11.16
N ASP A 243 -7.76 1.61 -11.40
CA ASP A 243 -7.77 2.97 -11.97
C ASP A 243 -7.30 3.03 -13.42
N GLY A 244 -6.56 2.02 -13.88
CA GLY A 244 -6.02 1.93 -15.23
C GLY A 244 -5.00 3.01 -15.59
N LYS A 245 -4.36 3.60 -14.59
CA LYS A 245 -3.43 4.74 -14.72
C LYS A 245 -2.17 4.60 -13.87
N THR A 246 -2.30 4.12 -12.64
CA THR A 246 -1.18 3.96 -11.73
C THR A 246 -0.28 2.84 -12.22
N ILE A 247 0.98 3.17 -12.51
CA ILE A 247 1.98 2.20 -12.93
C ILE A 247 2.60 1.59 -11.68
N ILE A 248 2.58 0.27 -11.62
CA ILE A 248 3.28 -0.53 -10.62
C ILE A 248 4.65 -0.83 -11.20
N PRO A 249 5.75 -0.40 -10.55
CA PRO A 249 7.10 -0.57 -11.07
C PRO A 249 7.47 -2.03 -11.30
N GLU A 250 8.39 -2.23 -12.20
CA GLU A 250 9.04 -3.50 -12.48
C GLU A 250 9.87 -4.00 -11.29
N LYS A 251 10.17 -5.29 -11.29
CA LYS A 251 11.17 -5.89 -10.42
C LYS A 251 12.21 -6.61 -11.28
N PRO A 252 13.51 -6.39 -11.07
CA PRO A 252 14.53 -7.17 -11.75
C PRO A 252 14.49 -8.64 -11.30
N GLY A 253 14.91 -9.54 -12.15
CA GLY A 253 15.18 -10.92 -11.75
C GLY A 253 16.49 -10.97 -10.96
N VAL A 254 16.53 -11.71 -9.87
CA VAL A 254 17.69 -11.84 -9.00
C VAL A 254 17.96 -13.30 -8.70
N GLN A 255 19.24 -13.69 -8.81
CA GLN A 255 19.71 -15.02 -8.44
C GLN A 255 21.05 -14.88 -7.70
N PHE A 256 21.18 -15.46 -6.52
CA PHE A 256 22.42 -15.54 -5.76
C PHE A 256 22.51 -16.84 -4.95
N ASP A 257 23.72 -17.20 -4.55
CA ASP A 257 23.95 -18.38 -3.70
C ASP A 257 23.73 -18.03 -2.23
N VAL A 258 22.76 -18.69 -1.60
CA VAL A 258 22.35 -18.45 -0.22
C VAL A 258 23.45 -18.85 0.78
N GLU A 259 24.20 -19.92 0.49
CA GLU A 259 25.27 -20.38 1.37
C GLU A 259 26.49 -19.44 1.29
N GLU A 260 26.80 -18.93 0.10
CA GLU A 260 27.80 -17.87 -0.07
C GLU A 260 27.37 -16.60 0.67
N ALA A 261 26.11 -16.19 0.53
CA ALA A 261 25.55 -15.04 1.26
C ALA A 261 25.66 -15.23 2.77
N ARG A 262 25.34 -16.40 3.30
CA ARG A 262 25.48 -16.76 4.72
C ARG A 262 26.93 -16.66 5.18
N SER A 263 27.86 -17.10 4.33
CA SER A 263 29.30 -17.02 4.62
C SER A 263 29.81 -15.57 4.65
N ILE A 264 29.30 -14.71 3.75
CA ILE A 264 29.66 -13.28 3.71
C ILE A 264 29.09 -12.53 4.92
N ILE A 265 27.86 -12.81 5.32
CA ILE A 265 27.21 -12.19 6.48
C ILE A 265 27.93 -12.60 7.78
N GLY A 266 28.34 -13.85 7.88
CA GLY A 266 29.10 -14.35 9.03
C GLY A 266 28.34 -14.17 10.36
N ASP A 267 28.91 -13.37 11.27
CA ASP A 267 28.34 -13.07 12.59
C ASP A 267 27.34 -11.90 12.58
N GLY A 268 27.11 -11.28 11.43
CA GLY A 268 26.16 -10.17 11.31
C GLY A 268 26.61 -8.83 11.91
N SER A 269 27.91 -8.67 12.19
CA SER A 269 28.45 -7.51 12.93
C SER A 269 28.67 -6.25 12.08
N ALA A 270 28.69 -6.35 10.75
CA ALA A 270 28.84 -5.19 9.87
C ALA A 270 27.52 -4.48 9.62
N GLU A 271 27.57 -3.19 9.32
CA GLU A 271 26.37 -2.37 9.03
C GLU A 271 25.72 -2.75 7.69
N SER A 272 26.52 -3.28 6.74
CA SER A 272 26.01 -3.72 5.43
C SER A 272 26.87 -4.81 4.83
N TYR A 273 26.25 -5.62 3.95
CA TYR A 273 26.88 -6.75 3.26
C TYR A 273 26.53 -6.70 1.79
N THR A 274 27.52 -6.81 0.91
CA THR A 274 27.32 -6.90 -0.53
C THR A 274 27.45 -8.36 -0.96
N ILE A 275 26.37 -8.95 -1.45
CA ILE A 275 26.27 -10.34 -1.89
C ILE A 275 26.31 -10.34 -3.42
N PRO A 276 27.25 -11.04 -4.07
CA PRO A 276 27.26 -11.19 -5.53
C PRO A 276 25.95 -11.84 -6.02
N ALA A 277 25.35 -11.28 -7.06
CA ALA A 277 24.09 -11.78 -7.62
C ALA A 277 24.08 -11.63 -9.14
N THR A 278 23.40 -12.55 -9.82
CA THR A 278 23.02 -12.37 -11.21
C THR A 278 21.72 -11.58 -11.25
N VAL A 279 21.77 -10.35 -11.76
CA VAL A 279 20.63 -9.47 -11.89
C VAL A 279 20.20 -9.39 -13.35
N THR A 280 18.96 -9.79 -13.63
CA THR A 280 18.37 -9.73 -14.97
C THR A 280 17.38 -8.54 -15.02
N PRO A 281 17.60 -7.54 -15.88
CA PRO A 281 16.68 -6.43 -16.04
C PRO A 281 15.28 -6.90 -16.44
N ALA A 282 14.25 -6.22 -15.99
CA ALA A 282 12.89 -6.42 -16.48
C ALA A 282 12.78 -6.06 -17.96
N LYS A 283 11.89 -6.72 -18.70
CA LYS A 283 11.68 -6.46 -20.13
C LYS A 283 11.09 -5.07 -20.40
N VAL A 284 10.20 -4.61 -19.53
CA VAL A 284 9.51 -3.31 -19.65
C VAL A 284 9.62 -2.60 -18.30
N THR A 285 10.18 -1.40 -18.32
CA THR A 285 10.29 -0.54 -17.14
C THR A 285 9.05 0.33 -16.96
N ALA A 286 8.88 0.92 -15.78
CA ALA A 286 7.82 1.88 -15.51
C ALA A 286 7.94 3.14 -16.41
N GLU A 287 9.16 3.54 -16.74
CA GLU A 287 9.42 4.67 -17.64
C GLU A 287 8.99 4.35 -19.07
N ASP A 288 9.39 3.16 -19.58
CA ASP A 288 8.96 2.69 -20.91
C ASP A 288 7.45 2.60 -20.99
N LEU A 289 6.81 2.00 -19.97
CA LEU A 289 5.36 1.81 -19.94
C LEU A 289 4.60 3.15 -19.92
N LYS A 290 5.10 4.15 -19.21
CA LYS A 290 4.48 5.47 -19.11
C LYS A 290 4.34 6.16 -20.47
N GLU A 291 5.29 5.95 -21.38
CA GLU A 291 5.28 6.57 -22.69
C GLU A 291 4.31 5.91 -23.68
N VAL A 292 4.05 4.61 -23.50
CA VAL A 292 3.35 3.80 -24.50
C VAL A 292 2.04 3.17 -24.00
N LEU A 293 1.66 3.38 -22.76
CA LEU A 293 0.49 2.78 -22.14
C LEU A 293 -0.78 3.05 -22.93
N PHE A 294 -1.42 1.97 -23.43
CA PHE A 294 -2.67 2.03 -24.20
C PHE A 294 -2.64 2.98 -25.43
N ARG A 295 -1.46 3.17 -26.01
CA ARG A 295 -1.25 4.12 -27.12
C ARG A 295 -1.92 3.67 -28.42
N ASP A 296 -1.96 2.37 -28.67
CA ASP A 296 -2.29 1.81 -29.96
C ASP A 296 -3.58 0.98 -29.92
N THR A 297 -4.33 0.97 -31.03
CA THR A 297 -5.34 -0.03 -31.30
C THR A 297 -4.65 -1.28 -31.84
N LEU A 298 -4.68 -2.38 -31.06
CA LEU A 298 -4.14 -3.66 -31.51
C LEU A 298 -5.07 -4.29 -32.54
N ALA A 299 -6.36 -4.36 -32.21
CA ALA A 299 -7.40 -4.86 -33.12
C ALA A 299 -8.77 -4.28 -32.79
N GLN A 300 -9.67 -4.34 -33.77
CA GLN A 300 -11.07 -3.99 -33.63
C GLN A 300 -11.92 -4.98 -34.44
N ALA A 301 -13.09 -5.31 -33.89
CA ALA A 301 -14.12 -6.07 -34.59
C ALA A 301 -15.49 -5.50 -34.28
N SER A 302 -16.44 -5.69 -35.23
CA SER A 302 -17.82 -5.24 -35.03
C SER A 302 -18.80 -6.27 -35.57
N THR A 303 -20.00 -6.29 -34.99
CA THR A 303 -21.14 -7.09 -35.43
C THR A 303 -22.41 -6.26 -35.45
N ASN A 304 -23.31 -6.53 -36.40
CA ASN A 304 -24.59 -5.84 -36.49
C ASN A 304 -25.49 -6.21 -35.31
N LEU A 305 -26.06 -5.20 -34.67
CA LEU A 305 -27.01 -5.32 -33.55
C LEU A 305 -28.38 -4.81 -34.01
N ASP A 306 -29.37 -5.71 -33.96
CA ASP A 306 -30.77 -5.33 -34.16
C ASP A 306 -31.32 -4.64 -32.91
N GLU A 307 -31.35 -3.31 -32.94
CA GLU A 307 -31.82 -2.47 -31.83
C GLU A 307 -33.35 -2.51 -31.63
N SER A 308 -34.12 -3.03 -32.62
CA SER A 308 -35.56 -3.17 -32.51
C SER A 308 -35.97 -4.23 -31.45
N ASN A 309 -35.11 -5.20 -31.20
CA ASN A 309 -35.27 -6.17 -30.12
C ASN A 309 -34.77 -5.60 -28.78
N VAL A 310 -35.61 -4.78 -28.14
CA VAL A 310 -35.25 -4.04 -26.92
C VAL A 310 -34.75 -4.93 -25.75
N PRO A 311 -35.39 -6.09 -25.40
CA PRO A 311 -34.87 -6.97 -24.36
C PRO A 311 -33.48 -7.51 -24.66
N ARG A 312 -33.22 -7.94 -25.89
CA ARG A 312 -31.93 -8.46 -26.34
C ARG A 312 -30.86 -7.37 -26.33
N THR A 313 -31.20 -6.20 -26.85
CA THR A 313 -30.26 -5.03 -26.87
C THR A 313 -29.89 -4.61 -25.44
N ASN A 314 -30.84 -4.66 -24.48
CA ASN A 314 -30.55 -4.42 -23.07
C ASN A 314 -29.51 -5.44 -22.53
N ASN A 315 -29.67 -6.74 -22.82
CA ASN A 315 -28.77 -7.78 -22.37
C ASN A 315 -27.35 -7.61 -22.96
N VAL A 316 -27.27 -7.32 -24.26
CA VAL A 316 -26.02 -7.01 -24.94
C VAL A 316 -25.32 -5.81 -24.30
N ARG A 317 -26.09 -4.75 -24.00
CA ARG A 317 -25.57 -3.54 -23.35
C ARG A 317 -25.01 -3.84 -21.94
N LEU A 318 -25.74 -4.62 -21.13
CA LEU A 318 -25.27 -4.98 -19.79
C LEU A 318 -23.98 -5.80 -19.84
N ALA A 319 -23.91 -6.81 -20.70
CA ALA A 319 -22.71 -7.63 -20.87
C ALA A 319 -21.53 -6.78 -21.36
N SER A 320 -21.77 -5.92 -22.36
CA SER A 320 -20.73 -5.03 -22.90
C SER A 320 -20.22 -4.03 -21.84
N ALA A 321 -21.12 -3.46 -21.04
CA ALA A 321 -20.75 -2.55 -19.96
C ALA A 321 -19.88 -3.22 -18.89
N SER A 322 -20.13 -4.51 -18.61
CA SER A 322 -19.28 -5.28 -17.68
C SER A 322 -17.88 -5.54 -18.22
N ILE A 323 -17.75 -5.69 -19.54
CA ILE A 323 -16.46 -5.96 -20.22
C ILE A 323 -15.67 -4.67 -20.44
N ASN A 324 -16.38 -3.56 -20.69
CA ASN A 324 -15.74 -2.30 -21.06
C ASN A 324 -14.80 -1.78 -19.96
N GLY A 325 -13.57 -1.48 -20.34
CA GLY A 325 -12.54 -0.98 -19.44
C GLY A 325 -11.73 -2.07 -18.74
N THR A 326 -12.02 -3.36 -18.98
CA THR A 326 -11.22 -4.45 -18.43
C THR A 326 -9.77 -4.34 -18.89
N ILE A 327 -8.84 -4.39 -17.93
CA ILE A 327 -7.40 -4.34 -18.16
C ILE A 327 -6.80 -5.70 -17.84
N LEU A 328 -5.92 -6.16 -18.72
CA LEU A 328 -5.11 -7.36 -18.54
C LEU A 328 -3.64 -6.98 -18.61
N ASN A 329 -2.91 -7.17 -17.51
CA ASN A 329 -1.45 -7.07 -17.49
C ASN A 329 -0.82 -8.27 -18.23
N PRO A 330 0.47 -8.23 -18.60
CA PRO A 330 1.15 -9.38 -19.16
C PRO A 330 0.94 -10.66 -18.34
N GLY A 331 0.51 -11.72 -19.00
CA GLY A 331 0.23 -13.02 -18.37
C GLY A 331 -1.17 -13.18 -17.76
N ASP A 332 -1.97 -12.11 -17.66
CA ASP A 332 -3.34 -12.20 -17.15
C ASP A 332 -4.28 -12.94 -18.11
N GLU A 333 -5.20 -13.70 -17.56
CA GLU A 333 -6.26 -14.36 -18.30
C GLU A 333 -7.61 -13.64 -18.12
N PHE A 334 -8.31 -13.41 -19.22
CA PHE A 334 -9.70 -12.95 -19.24
C PHE A 334 -10.64 -14.15 -19.23
N SER A 335 -11.72 -14.09 -18.44
CA SER A 335 -12.85 -15.01 -18.47
C SER A 335 -14.11 -14.19 -18.72
N TYR A 336 -14.83 -14.49 -19.79
CA TYR A 336 -16.09 -13.81 -20.10
C TYR A 336 -17.13 -14.00 -18.98
N ASN A 337 -17.29 -15.24 -18.53
CA ASN A 337 -18.21 -15.55 -17.45
C ASN A 337 -17.77 -14.95 -16.09
N GLY A 338 -16.46 -14.87 -15.87
CA GLY A 338 -15.88 -14.25 -14.68
C GLY A 338 -16.19 -12.74 -14.61
N VAL A 339 -16.09 -12.04 -15.73
CA VAL A 339 -16.31 -10.58 -15.81
C VAL A 339 -17.80 -10.25 -15.89
N VAL A 340 -18.55 -10.92 -16.77
CA VAL A 340 -19.97 -10.65 -16.98
C VAL A 340 -20.82 -11.20 -15.84
N GLY A 341 -20.47 -12.34 -15.27
CA GLY A 341 -21.18 -13.01 -14.19
C GLY A 341 -22.51 -13.64 -14.65
N GLU A 342 -23.30 -14.13 -13.71
CA GLU A 342 -24.59 -14.75 -13.95
C GLU A 342 -25.63 -13.77 -14.53
N ARG A 343 -26.44 -14.23 -15.49
CA ARG A 343 -27.44 -13.40 -16.22
C ARG A 343 -28.79 -13.57 -15.56
N THR A 344 -29.04 -12.80 -14.49
CA THR A 344 -30.28 -12.87 -13.71
C THR A 344 -31.15 -11.61 -13.88
N GLU A 345 -32.44 -11.74 -13.59
CA GLU A 345 -33.37 -10.61 -13.54
C GLU A 345 -32.90 -9.53 -12.54
N ALA A 346 -32.43 -9.95 -11.37
CA ALA A 346 -31.91 -9.05 -10.33
C ALA A 346 -30.74 -8.16 -10.82
N ARG A 347 -29.97 -8.63 -11.81
CA ARG A 347 -28.91 -7.86 -12.47
C ARG A 347 -29.39 -7.08 -13.69
N GLY A 348 -30.69 -7.04 -13.94
CA GLY A 348 -31.33 -6.27 -14.99
C GLY A 348 -31.39 -6.96 -16.36
N TYR A 349 -30.99 -8.23 -16.44
CA TYR A 349 -31.16 -9.01 -17.66
C TYR A 349 -32.64 -9.30 -17.91
N LYS A 350 -33.02 -9.42 -19.19
CA LYS A 350 -34.38 -9.68 -19.63
C LYS A 350 -34.47 -10.98 -20.42
N PRO A 351 -35.65 -11.63 -20.41
CA PRO A 351 -35.88 -12.76 -21.32
C PRO A 351 -35.79 -12.28 -22.77
N ALA A 352 -35.02 -12.99 -23.58
CA ALA A 352 -34.89 -12.79 -25.01
C ALA A 352 -34.46 -14.11 -25.67
N GLY A 353 -34.67 -14.21 -26.98
CA GLY A 353 -34.42 -15.45 -27.72
C GLY A 353 -32.99 -15.98 -27.57
N ALA A 354 -32.90 -17.20 -27.09
CA ALA A 354 -31.66 -17.99 -27.00
C ALA A 354 -31.90 -19.38 -27.63
N TYR A 355 -30.81 -20.02 -28.11
CA TYR A 355 -30.88 -21.40 -28.60
C TYR A 355 -30.65 -22.38 -27.45
N VAL A 356 -31.73 -23.11 -27.07
CA VAL A 356 -31.66 -24.15 -26.04
C VAL A 356 -32.19 -25.47 -26.65
N ASN A 357 -31.37 -26.51 -26.61
CA ASN A 357 -31.72 -27.85 -27.14
C ASN A 357 -32.30 -27.81 -28.58
N GLY A 358 -31.77 -26.92 -29.43
CA GLY A 358 -32.17 -26.81 -30.84
C GLY A 358 -33.40 -25.96 -31.08
N GLN A 359 -34.05 -25.40 -30.05
CA GLN A 359 -35.21 -24.50 -30.16
C GLN A 359 -34.82 -23.08 -29.73
N VAL A 360 -35.56 -22.10 -30.26
CA VAL A 360 -35.44 -20.73 -29.79
C VAL A 360 -36.43 -20.57 -28.63
N VAL A 361 -35.91 -20.27 -27.45
CA VAL A 361 -36.68 -20.00 -26.24
C VAL A 361 -36.26 -18.67 -25.63
N ASP A 362 -37.15 -18.03 -24.94
CA ASP A 362 -36.80 -16.81 -24.22
C ASP A 362 -36.15 -17.15 -22.89
N GLU A 363 -34.88 -16.76 -22.75
CA GLU A 363 -34.07 -16.93 -21.53
C GLU A 363 -33.45 -15.62 -21.08
N PHE A 364 -33.24 -15.50 -19.74
CA PHE A 364 -32.54 -14.36 -19.19
C PHE A 364 -31.11 -14.29 -19.77
N GLY A 365 -30.75 -13.14 -20.32
CA GLY A 365 -29.47 -12.96 -20.98
C GLY A 365 -29.42 -13.39 -22.43
N GLY A 366 -30.56 -13.73 -23.08
CA GLY A 366 -30.57 -14.00 -24.53
C GLY A 366 -29.89 -12.85 -25.28
N GLY A 367 -28.90 -13.20 -26.13
CA GLY A 367 -28.07 -12.26 -26.89
C GLY A 367 -26.65 -12.02 -26.37
N VAL A 368 -26.27 -12.42 -25.15
CA VAL A 368 -24.93 -12.15 -24.56
C VAL A 368 -23.78 -12.88 -25.29
N CYS A 369 -24.05 -13.89 -26.10
CA CYS A 369 -23.03 -14.51 -26.97
C CYS A 369 -22.57 -13.57 -28.10
N GLN A 370 -23.31 -12.51 -28.43
CA GLN A 370 -22.88 -11.56 -29.46
C GLN A 370 -21.69 -10.71 -29.00
N PRO A 371 -21.68 -10.05 -27.80
CA PRO A 371 -20.48 -9.39 -27.28
C PRO A 371 -19.29 -10.35 -27.13
N SER A 372 -19.53 -11.63 -26.69
CA SER A 372 -18.50 -12.65 -26.61
C SER A 372 -17.87 -12.94 -27.97
N SER A 373 -18.68 -13.18 -28.98
CA SER A 373 -18.21 -13.46 -30.34
C SER A 373 -17.49 -12.25 -30.95
N THR A 374 -18.02 -11.02 -30.75
CA THR A 374 -17.38 -9.80 -31.25
C THR A 374 -16.02 -9.59 -30.58
N LEU A 375 -15.89 -9.88 -29.29
CA LEU A 375 -14.62 -9.84 -28.56
C LEU A 375 -13.65 -10.92 -29.08
N TYR A 376 -14.14 -12.14 -29.32
CA TYR A 376 -13.32 -13.22 -29.91
C TYR A 376 -12.75 -12.84 -31.27
N MET A 377 -13.55 -12.20 -32.13
CA MET A 377 -13.09 -11.66 -33.42
C MET A 377 -11.96 -10.63 -33.26
N ALA A 378 -12.05 -9.77 -32.25
CA ALA A 378 -11.00 -8.79 -31.93
C ALA A 378 -9.74 -9.48 -31.36
N VAL A 379 -9.92 -10.47 -30.48
CA VAL A 379 -8.82 -11.28 -29.91
C VAL A 379 -8.04 -12.02 -30.98
N LEU A 380 -8.73 -12.67 -31.93
CA LEU A 380 -8.08 -13.31 -33.08
C LEU A 380 -7.22 -12.35 -33.89
N ARG A 381 -7.74 -11.13 -34.13
CA ARG A 381 -7.05 -10.10 -34.93
C ARG A 381 -5.95 -9.38 -34.14
N ALA A 382 -5.99 -9.42 -32.82
CA ALA A 382 -4.92 -8.95 -31.94
C ALA A 382 -3.82 -10.00 -31.76
N ASP A 383 -4.02 -11.21 -32.27
CA ASP A 383 -3.11 -12.36 -32.11
C ASP A 383 -2.84 -12.74 -30.67
N LEU A 384 -3.87 -12.67 -29.81
CA LEU A 384 -3.77 -13.07 -28.41
C LEU A 384 -4.06 -14.56 -28.24
N GLU A 385 -3.48 -15.19 -27.22
CA GLU A 385 -3.66 -16.60 -26.88
C GLU A 385 -5.07 -16.88 -26.39
N VAL A 386 -5.85 -17.66 -27.15
CA VAL A 386 -7.18 -18.15 -26.78
C VAL A 386 -7.05 -19.44 -26.00
N THR A 387 -7.44 -19.42 -24.72
CA THR A 387 -7.31 -20.58 -23.81
C THR A 387 -8.60 -21.42 -23.73
N GLU A 388 -9.77 -20.81 -23.97
CA GLU A 388 -11.06 -21.52 -24.04
C GLU A 388 -12.01 -20.85 -25.03
N ARG A 389 -12.58 -21.64 -25.96
CA ARG A 389 -13.59 -21.15 -26.89
C ARG A 389 -14.48 -22.29 -27.36
N HIS A 390 -15.76 -22.04 -27.43
CA HIS A 390 -16.78 -22.95 -27.97
C HIS A 390 -17.53 -22.29 -29.12
N ASN A 391 -17.78 -23.00 -30.25
CA ASN A 391 -18.66 -22.49 -31.29
C ASN A 391 -20.12 -22.75 -30.93
N HIS A 392 -21.04 -21.97 -31.49
CA HIS A 392 -22.47 -22.25 -31.36
C HIS A 392 -22.82 -23.59 -32.02
N SER A 393 -23.86 -24.25 -31.50
CA SER A 393 -24.39 -25.47 -32.12
C SER A 393 -24.94 -25.20 -33.52
N PHE A 394 -25.53 -24.06 -33.79
CA PHE A 394 -26.02 -23.61 -35.10
C PHE A 394 -25.28 -22.34 -35.53
N THR A 395 -25.26 -22.07 -36.84
CA THR A 395 -24.71 -20.82 -37.37
C THR A 395 -25.48 -19.62 -36.87
N VAL A 396 -24.78 -18.55 -36.51
CA VAL A 396 -25.34 -17.27 -36.13
C VAL A 396 -25.14 -16.25 -37.27
N ALA A 397 -26.08 -15.33 -37.43
CA ALA A 397 -26.08 -14.43 -38.58
C ALA A 397 -25.15 -13.22 -38.41
N TYR A 398 -24.69 -12.94 -37.20
CA TYR A 398 -23.92 -11.72 -36.88
C TYR A 398 -22.38 -11.91 -36.98
N THR A 399 -21.89 -13.16 -37.11
CA THR A 399 -20.44 -13.42 -37.29
C THR A 399 -20.18 -14.28 -38.53
N PRO A 400 -18.99 -14.23 -39.13
CA PRO A 400 -18.51 -15.23 -40.08
C PRO A 400 -18.40 -16.60 -39.41
N LEU A 401 -18.47 -17.69 -40.24
CA LEU A 401 -18.25 -19.03 -39.77
C LEU A 401 -16.87 -19.17 -39.12
N GLY A 402 -16.79 -19.82 -37.95
CA GLY A 402 -15.56 -20.07 -37.20
C GLY A 402 -15.04 -18.88 -36.40
N GLU A 403 -15.73 -17.71 -36.44
CA GLU A 403 -15.35 -16.51 -35.68
C GLU A 403 -16.35 -16.20 -34.55
N ASP A 404 -17.17 -17.14 -34.15
CA ASP A 404 -18.09 -17.05 -33.04
C ASP A 404 -17.53 -17.67 -31.76
N ALA A 405 -17.98 -17.20 -30.60
CA ALA A 405 -17.71 -17.78 -29.28
C ALA A 405 -18.99 -17.78 -28.46
N THR A 406 -19.58 -18.95 -28.24
CA THR A 406 -20.76 -19.10 -27.38
C THR A 406 -20.35 -19.21 -25.93
N VAL A 407 -21.19 -18.65 -25.07
CA VAL A 407 -20.97 -18.66 -23.61
C VAL A 407 -22.27 -19.07 -22.91
N ASP A 408 -22.12 -19.88 -21.86
CA ASP A 408 -23.19 -20.27 -20.96
C ASP A 408 -22.63 -20.32 -19.53
N TYR A 409 -23.28 -19.61 -18.61
CA TYR A 409 -22.77 -19.43 -17.27
C TYR A 409 -22.70 -20.77 -16.52
N GLY A 410 -21.50 -21.12 -16.07
CA GLY A 410 -21.23 -22.38 -15.38
C GLY A 410 -20.96 -23.59 -16.30
N ASN A 411 -21.10 -23.45 -17.64
CA ASN A 411 -20.90 -24.56 -18.58
C ASN A 411 -19.84 -24.24 -19.66
N LEU A 412 -20.02 -23.13 -20.40
CA LEU A 412 -19.19 -22.75 -21.54
C LEU A 412 -18.66 -21.33 -21.33
N ASP A 413 -17.34 -21.17 -21.41
CA ASP A 413 -16.70 -19.87 -21.27
C ASP A 413 -15.97 -19.47 -22.55
N PHE A 414 -15.65 -18.18 -22.65
CA PHE A 414 -14.68 -17.65 -23.58
C PHE A 414 -13.53 -17.04 -22.78
N ARG A 415 -12.32 -17.60 -22.96
CA ARG A 415 -11.12 -17.19 -22.25
C ARG A 415 -9.98 -16.91 -23.19
N PHE A 416 -9.19 -15.92 -22.86
CA PHE A 416 -7.93 -15.62 -23.56
C PHE A 416 -6.94 -14.98 -22.60
N LYS A 417 -5.66 -15.04 -22.93
CA LYS A 417 -4.56 -14.51 -22.15
C LYS A 417 -3.94 -13.31 -22.86
N ASN A 418 -3.50 -12.32 -22.08
CA ASN A 418 -2.58 -11.33 -22.58
C ASN A 418 -1.16 -11.93 -22.58
N ASP A 419 -0.75 -12.47 -23.71
CA ASP A 419 0.57 -13.04 -23.96
C ASP A 419 1.58 -12.02 -24.51
N THR A 420 1.22 -10.73 -24.52
CA THR A 420 2.12 -9.63 -24.90
C THR A 420 2.93 -9.16 -23.68
N ASP A 421 4.02 -8.42 -23.93
CA ASP A 421 4.85 -7.83 -22.87
C ASP A 421 4.23 -6.56 -22.24
N TYR A 422 3.08 -6.07 -22.74
CA TYR A 422 2.45 -4.81 -22.32
C TYR A 422 1.00 -5.01 -21.87
N PRO A 423 0.48 -4.19 -20.95
CA PRO A 423 -0.94 -4.20 -20.59
C PRO A 423 -1.84 -3.92 -21.79
N ILE A 424 -2.97 -4.64 -21.87
CA ILE A 424 -4.04 -4.39 -22.82
C ILE A 424 -5.32 -3.97 -22.12
N LYS A 425 -6.21 -3.28 -22.83
CA LYS A 425 -7.51 -2.82 -22.35
C LYS A 425 -8.58 -3.10 -23.38
N ILE A 426 -9.71 -3.64 -22.92
CA ILE A 426 -10.89 -3.89 -23.75
C ILE A 426 -11.78 -2.67 -23.73
N VAL A 427 -12.17 -2.19 -24.90
CA VAL A 427 -13.17 -1.12 -25.09
C VAL A 427 -14.36 -1.73 -25.80
N ALA A 428 -15.54 -1.60 -25.21
CA ALA A 428 -16.81 -2.12 -25.74
C ALA A 428 -17.78 -0.96 -25.99
N GLU A 429 -18.23 -0.81 -27.22
CA GLU A 429 -19.11 0.28 -27.64
C GLU A 429 -20.33 -0.26 -28.39
N GLN A 430 -21.48 0.36 -28.17
CA GLN A 430 -22.69 0.16 -28.97
C GLN A 430 -23.07 1.47 -29.62
N THR A 431 -23.05 1.51 -30.93
CA THR A 431 -23.36 2.72 -31.68
C THR A 431 -23.87 2.37 -33.07
N ASN A 432 -24.86 3.11 -33.56
CA ASN A 432 -25.38 2.99 -34.93
C ASN A 432 -25.77 1.54 -35.34
N GLY A 433 -26.41 0.80 -34.44
CA GLY A 433 -26.80 -0.59 -34.73
C GLY A 433 -25.62 -1.57 -34.82
N GLN A 434 -24.50 -1.25 -34.21
CA GLN A 434 -23.32 -2.11 -34.15
C GLN A 434 -22.86 -2.32 -32.69
N MET A 435 -22.40 -3.53 -32.42
CA MET A 435 -21.60 -3.89 -31.28
C MET A 435 -20.12 -3.89 -31.71
N ILE A 436 -19.30 -3.05 -31.10
CA ILE A 436 -17.88 -2.88 -31.42
C ILE A 436 -17.04 -3.29 -30.21
N MET A 437 -16.04 -4.11 -30.45
CA MET A 437 -15.01 -4.48 -29.48
C MET A 437 -13.64 -4.07 -29.99
N THR A 438 -12.92 -3.30 -29.20
CA THR A 438 -11.58 -2.82 -29.51
C THR A 438 -10.62 -3.28 -28.41
N ILE A 439 -9.48 -3.84 -28.80
CA ILE A 439 -8.36 -4.14 -27.91
C ILE A 439 -7.33 -3.04 -28.14
N ILE A 440 -7.07 -2.26 -27.10
CA ILE A 440 -6.02 -1.24 -27.10
C ILE A 440 -4.84 -1.71 -26.25
N GLY A 441 -3.64 -1.31 -26.63
CA GLY A 441 -2.39 -1.71 -25.96
C GLY A 441 -1.20 -0.99 -26.55
N THR A 442 -0.07 -1.69 -26.66
CA THR A 442 1.18 -1.17 -27.25
C THR A 442 1.61 -2.04 -28.40
N LYS A 443 1.69 -1.48 -29.60
CA LYS A 443 2.28 -2.15 -30.77
C LYS A 443 3.79 -2.10 -30.68
N THR A 444 4.42 -3.28 -30.71
CA THR A 444 5.87 -3.45 -30.70
C THR A 444 6.42 -3.81 -32.08
N THR A 445 5.55 -4.24 -33.00
CA THR A 445 5.90 -4.67 -34.35
C THR A 445 4.88 -4.15 -35.37
N ASP A 446 5.13 -4.37 -36.64
CA ASP A 446 4.22 -4.07 -37.76
C ASP A 446 3.22 -5.20 -38.04
N LYS A 447 3.08 -6.15 -37.10
CA LYS A 447 2.20 -7.31 -37.20
C LYS A 447 0.77 -6.93 -37.55
N THR A 448 0.22 -7.59 -38.55
CA THR A 448 -1.19 -7.52 -38.93
C THR A 448 -1.76 -8.93 -39.07
N VAL A 449 -2.99 -9.13 -38.60
CA VAL A 449 -3.65 -10.43 -38.63
C VAL A 449 -4.99 -10.35 -39.36
N LYS A 450 -5.18 -11.25 -40.29
CA LYS A 450 -6.44 -11.49 -40.98
C LYS A 450 -6.90 -12.91 -40.70
N THR A 451 -8.19 -13.13 -40.78
CA THR A 451 -8.78 -14.47 -40.62
C THR A 451 -9.22 -15.03 -41.97
N ARG A 452 -9.06 -16.34 -42.15
CA ARG A 452 -9.60 -17.11 -43.27
C ARG A 452 -10.29 -18.37 -42.74
N THR A 453 -11.50 -18.65 -43.20
CA THR A 453 -12.23 -19.86 -42.82
C THR A 453 -12.49 -20.74 -44.02
N ASP A 454 -12.00 -21.95 -43.96
CA ASP A 454 -12.22 -23.00 -44.98
C ASP A 454 -13.43 -23.85 -44.57
N VAL A 455 -14.39 -23.99 -45.45
CA VAL A 455 -15.55 -24.87 -45.26
C VAL A 455 -15.17 -26.29 -45.75
N LEU A 456 -15.09 -27.21 -44.80
CA LEU A 456 -14.69 -28.60 -45.08
C LEU A 456 -15.88 -29.47 -45.51
N ALA A 457 -17.06 -29.20 -44.94
CA ALA A 457 -18.30 -29.91 -45.28
C ALA A 457 -19.51 -28.99 -45.09
N THR A 458 -20.55 -29.21 -45.89
CA THR A 458 -21.86 -28.55 -45.80
C THR A 458 -22.93 -29.58 -45.59
N TYR A 459 -23.79 -29.39 -44.58
CA TYR A 459 -24.89 -30.30 -44.25
C TYR A 459 -26.21 -29.61 -44.57
N THR A 460 -26.84 -30.04 -45.72
CA THR A 460 -28.09 -29.44 -46.18
C THR A 460 -29.28 -29.92 -45.34
N PRO A 461 -30.17 -29.00 -44.88
CA PRO A 461 -31.40 -29.39 -44.17
C PRO A 461 -32.36 -30.16 -45.06
N GLU A 462 -33.07 -31.10 -44.45
CA GLU A 462 -34.19 -31.83 -45.09
C GLU A 462 -35.54 -31.19 -44.67
N THR A 463 -36.60 -31.50 -45.46
CA THR A 463 -37.96 -31.13 -45.07
C THR A 463 -38.66 -32.37 -44.48
N VAL A 464 -39.12 -32.24 -43.24
CA VAL A 464 -39.86 -33.27 -42.50
C VAL A 464 -41.27 -32.82 -42.34
N GLU A 465 -42.24 -33.62 -42.80
CA GLU A 465 -43.66 -33.34 -42.58
C GLU A 465 -44.12 -33.96 -41.25
N LYS A 466 -44.85 -33.17 -40.47
CA LYS A 466 -45.48 -33.55 -39.21
C LYS A 466 -47.00 -33.37 -39.33
N LYS A 467 -47.79 -34.43 -39.09
CA LYS A 467 -49.23 -34.37 -39.12
C LYS A 467 -49.76 -33.52 -37.97
N ASP A 468 -50.64 -32.58 -38.29
CA ASP A 468 -51.32 -31.70 -37.31
C ASP A 468 -52.83 -31.89 -37.40
N ASN A 469 -53.40 -32.52 -36.36
CA ASN A 469 -54.81 -32.85 -36.27
C ASN A 469 -55.70 -31.65 -35.90
N SER A 470 -55.13 -30.47 -35.73
CA SER A 470 -55.84 -29.19 -35.51
C SER A 470 -56.06 -28.41 -36.80
N MET A 471 -55.43 -28.79 -37.92
CA MET A 471 -55.44 -28.11 -39.21
C MET A 471 -56.19 -28.91 -40.26
N LYS A 472 -56.82 -28.23 -41.21
CA LYS A 472 -57.53 -28.87 -42.35
C LYS A 472 -56.58 -29.41 -43.40
N VAL A 473 -56.97 -30.45 -44.08
CA VAL A 473 -56.22 -30.99 -45.25
C VAL A 473 -56.05 -29.85 -46.28
N GLY A 474 -54.82 -29.67 -46.76
CA GLY A 474 -54.38 -28.55 -47.62
C GLY A 474 -53.82 -27.35 -46.92
N GLU A 475 -53.95 -27.24 -45.59
CA GLU A 475 -53.28 -26.22 -44.81
C GLU A 475 -51.91 -26.74 -44.35
N SER A 476 -50.90 -25.85 -44.34
CA SER A 476 -49.59 -26.17 -43.81
C SER A 476 -48.99 -24.96 -43.06
N ARG A 477 -48.19 -25.27 -42.05
CA ARG A 477 -47.46 -24.27 -41.24
C ARG A 477 -46.03 -24.74 -41.02
N VAL A 478 -45.08 -23.85 -41.22
CA VAL A 478 -43.68 -24.10 -40.87
C VAL A 478 -43.54 -24.03 -39.34
N GLU A 479 -43.23 -25.15 -38.70
CA GLU A 479 -42.98 -25.24 -37.26
C GLU A 479 -41.51 -24.91 -36.95
N THR A 480 -40.59 -25.39 -37.79
CA THR A 480 -39.15 -25.17 -37.60
C THR A 480 -38.54 -24.68 -38.91
N THR A 481 -37.86 -23.50 -38.82
CA THR A 481 -37.07 -22.97 -39.96
C THR A 481 -35.76 -23.76 -40.14
N PRO A 482 -35.36 -24.04 -41.38
CA PRO A 482 -34.11 -24.78 -41.64
C PRO A 482 -32.88 -23.94 -41.34
N ILE A 483 -31.80 -24.61 -40.89
CA ILE A 483 -30.45 -24.04 -40.75
C ILE A 483 -29.46 -25.03 -41.42
N THR A 484 -28.62 -24.52 -42.29
CA THR A 484 -27.54 -25.32 -42.92
C THR A 484 -26.42 -25.50 -41.89
N GLY A 485 -25.95 -26.74 -41.76
CA GLY A 485 -24.80 -27.08 -40.91
C GLY A 485 -23.50 -27.03 -41.69
N TYR A 486 -22.41 -26.83 -40.98
CA TYR A 486 -21.07 -26.73 -41.57
C TYR A 486 -20.02 -27.35 -40.65
N SER A 487 -18.96 -27.90 -41.28
CA SER A 487 -17.69 -28.17 -40.61
C SER A 487 -16.64 -27.23 -41.20
N THR A 488 -15.92 -26.53 -40.34
CA THR A 488 -14.99 -25.48 -40.78
C THR A 488 -13.65 -25.52 -40.05
N ARG A 489 -12.62 -24.97 -40.68
CA ARG A 489 -11.35 -24.59 -40.04
C ARG A 489 -11.06 -23.14 -40.27
N THR A 490 -10.72 -22.41 -39.20
CA THR A 490 -10.34 -21.01 -39.25
C THR A 490 -8.85 -20.86 -39.02
N TYR A 491 -8.21 -20.03 -39.82
CA TYR A 491 -6.79 -19.74 -39.77
C TYR A 491 -6.55 -18.25 -39.53
N LYS A 492 -5.51 -17.95 -38.76
CA LYS A 492 -4.90 -16.63 -38.69
C LYS A 492 -3.85 -16.52 -39.81
N ILE A 493 -3.94 -15.48 -40.62
CA ILE A 493 -2.95 -15.09 -41.63
C ILE A 493 -2.18 -13.92 -41.05
N ILE A 494 -1.01 -14.20 -40.53
CA ILE A 494 -0.16 -13.27 -39.78
C ILE A 494 0.88 -12.72 -40.75
N THR A 495 0.91 -11.40 -40.95
CA THR A 495 1.95 -10.73 -41.73
C THR A 495 2.76 -9.84 -40.79
N GLU A 496 4.07 -10.07 -40.73
CA GLU A 496 5.02 -9.33 -39.91
C GLU A 496 6.34 -9.20 -40.67
N ASN A 497 6.94 -8.00 -40.67
CA ASN A 497 8.19 -7.70 -41.39
C ASN A 497 8.16 -8.09 -42.91
N GLY A 498 6.96 -8.09 -43.51
CA GLY A 498 6.75 -8.48 -44.91
C GLY A 498 6.66 -10.00 -45.15
N GLU A 499 6.85 -10.82 -44.17
CA GLU A 499 6.63 -12.27 -44.21
C GLU A 499 5.21 -12.61 -43.78
N THR A 500 4.61 -13.62 -44.44
CA THR A 500 3.25 -14.08 -44.11
C THR A 500 3.30 -15.53 -43.68
N THR A 501 2.76 -15.82 -42.51
CA THR A 501 2.58 -17.16 -41.96
C THR A 501 1.11 -17.46 -41.78
N GLU A 502 0.77 -18.75 -41.71
CA GLU A 502 -0.59 -19.23 -41.49
C GLU A 502 -0.61 -20.17 -40.29
N GLU A 503 -1.53 -19.89 -39.36
CA GLU A 503 -1.73 -20.70 -38.16
C GLU A 503 -3.19 -21.06 -37.99
N MET A 504 -3.48 -22.33 -37.66
CA MET A 504 -4.85 -22.78 -37.39
C MET A 504 -5.34 -22.27 -36.05
N ALA A 505 -6.34 -21.38 -36.08
CA ALA A 505 -6.95 -20.78 -34.89
C ALA A 505 -7.96 -21.74 -34.23
N ASN A 506 -8.84 -22.36 -35.01
CA ASN A 506 -9.84 -23.28 -34.49
C ASN A 506 -10.44 -24.21 -35.57
N SER A 507 -11.18 -25.25 -35.11
CA SER A 507 -12.15 -26.02 -35.87
C SER A 507 -13.55 -25.84 -35.28
N SER A 508 -14.57 -25.71 -36.14
CA SER A 508 -15.95 -25.52 -35.69
C SER A 508 -16.89 -26.47 -36.44
N ASN A 509 -17.87 -27.04 -35.72
CA ASN A 509 -18.90 -27.89 -36.26
C ASN A 509 -20.27 -27.29 -35.92
N TYR A 510 -21.01 -26.92 -36.92
CA TYR A 510 -22.38 -26.41 -36.82
C TYR A 510 -23.34 -27.47 -37.29
N VAL A 511 -24.32 -27.82 -36.45
CA VAL A 511 -25.32 -28.84 -36.73
C VAL A 511 -26.34 -28.29 -37.72
N LYS A 512 -26.83 -29.11 -38.68
CA LYS A 512 -27.99 -28.76 -39.49
C LYS A 512 -29.26 -28.81 -38.65
N ARG A 513 -30.24 -27.98 -38.99
CA ARG A 513 -31.61 -28.06 -38.47
C ARG A 513 -32.57 -28.26 -39.60
N ASP A 514 -33.34 -29.34 -39.59
CA ASP A 514 -34.28 -29.64 -40.64
C ASP A 514 -35.51 -28.75 -40.58
N LYS A 515 -36.12 -28.52 -41.76
CA LYS A 515 -37.38 -27.80 -41.88
C LYS A 515 -38.52 -28.73 -41.42
N VAL A 516 -39.27 -28.36 -40.41
CA VAL A 516 -40.48 -29.09 -40.02
C VAL A 516 -41.71 -28.31 -40.49
N VAL A 517 -42.54 -28.99 -41.31
CA VAL A 517 -43.77 -28.47 -41.83
C VAL A 517 -44.95 -29.29 -41.27
N CYS A 518 -45.79 -28.63 -40.47
CA CYS A 518 -47.02 -29.23 -40.01
C CYS A 518 -48.04 -29.23 -41.17
N VAL A 519 -48.63 -30.40 -41.47
CA VAL A 519 -49.65 -30.56 -42.52
C VAL A 519 -50.96 -30.99 -41.89
N GLY A 520 -52.05 -30.34 -42.26
CA GLY A 520 -53.40 -30.59 -41.72
C GLY A 520 -53.97 -31.96 -42.10
N THR A 521 -54.71 -32.57 -41.18
CA THR A 521 -55.33 -33.88 -41.36
C THR A 521 -56.84 -33.88 -41.27
N ILE A 522 -57.48 -32.75 -40.90
CA ILE A 522 -58.93 -32.66 -40.79
C ILE A 522 -59.51 -32.68 -42.19
N GLN A 523 -60.21 -33.73 -42.51
CA GLN A 523 -60.97 -33.82 -43.77
C GLN A 523 -62.09 -32.79 -43.80
N PRO A 524 -62.33 -32.09 -44.91
CA PRO A 524 -63.48 -31.25 -45.04
C PRO A 524 -64.76 -32.12 -44.86
N THR A 525 -65.67 -31.69 -44.03
CA THR A 525 -66.93 -32.37 -43.87
C THR A 525 -67.57 -32.44 -45.25
N PRO A 526 -67.99 -33.65 -45.73
CA PRO A 526 -68.72 -33.73 -47.02
C PRO A 526 -69.91 -32.80 -47.00
N VAL A 527 -69.96 -31.88 -47.93
CA VAL A 527 -71.20 -31.07 -48.19
C VAL A 527 -72.15 -32.01 -48.84
N THR A 528 -73.19 -32.44 -48.11
CA THR A 528 -74.33 -33.16 -48.70
C THR A 528 -74.99 -32.19 -49.69
N PRO A 529 -75.23 -32.56 -50.99
CA PRO A 529 -75.90 -31.69 -51.94
C PRO A 529 -77.32 -31.46 -51.42
N GLU A 530 -77.69 -30.22 -51.15
CA GLU A 530 -79.13 -29.83 -50.95
C GLU A 530 -79.86 -30.11 -52.25
N THR A 531 -80.86 -30.96 -52.19
CA THR A 531 -81.87 -31.19 -53.24
C THR A 531 -82.63 -29.88 -53.49
N PRO A 532 -82.82 -29.44 -54.78
CA PRO A 532 -83.58 -28.19 -55.04
C PRO A 532 -85.01 -28.32 -54.58
N ALA A 533 -85.46 -27.47 -53.69
CA ALA A 533 -86.86 -27.29 -53.35
C ALA A 533 -87.53 -26.59 -54.52
N GLU A 534 -88.67 -27.16 -54.97
CA GLU A 534 -89.62 -26.64 -55.99
C GLU A 534 -90.11 -25.21 -55.64
N SER A 535 -90.16 -24.41 -56.70
CA SER A 535 -90.69 -23.05 -56.70
C SER A 535 -92.21 -23.05 -56.49
N GLU A 536 -92.69 -22.41 -55.47
CA GLU A 536 -94.03 -21.80 -55.48
C GLU A 536 -93.91 -20.29 -55.61
N THR A 537 -94.49 -19.84 -56.70
CA THR A 537 -94.74 -18.45 -57.04
C THR A 537 -95.90 -17.92 -56.24
N GLU A 538 -95.82 -16.85 -55.54
CA GLU A 538 -96.91 -15.89 -55.29
C GLU A 538 -96.35 -14.44 -55.38
N GLU A 539 -97.19 -13.70 -56.13
CA GLU A 539 -96.99 -12.31 -56.52
C GLU A 539 -97.32 -11.31 -55.43
N THR A 540 -96.90 -10.11 -55.71
CA THR A 540 -97.41 -8.78 -55.29
C THR A 540 -96.99 -8.33 -53.87
N ASP A 541 -96.67 -7.13 -53.62
CA ASP A 541 -96.78 -5.81 -54.27
C ASP A 541 -95.95 -4.79 -53.45
N SER A 542 -95.46 -3.88 -54.20
CA SER A 542 -95.18 -2.44 -53.95
C SER A 542 -94.69 -1.89 -52.61
N ASP A 543 -93.79 -1.02 -52.83
CA ASP A 543 -93.61 0.35 -52.38
C ASP A 543 -92.54 0.69 -51.32
N ALA A 544 -91.68 1.45 -51.86
CA ALA A 544 -91.24 2.80 -51.50
C ALA A 544 -90.18 3.01 -50.40
N ALA A 545 -89.16 3.58 -50.95
CA ALA A 545 -88.47 4.80 -50.51
C ALA A 545 -87.57 4.81 -49.27
N GLY A 546 -86.45 5.29 -49.56
CA GLY A 546 -85.81 6.36 -48.82
C GLY A 546 -84.36 6.04 -48.32
N GLU A 547 -83.50 6.47 -49.12
CA GLU A 547 -82.44 7.50 -48.89
C GLU A 547 -81.36 7.26 -47.82
N ASN A 548 -80.12 7.24 -48.32
CA ASN A 548 -79.03 8.11 -47.89
C ASN A 548 -78.41 7.82 -46.50
N GLU A 549 -77.17 7.75 -46.33
CA GLU A 549 -76.01 8.51 -46.76
C GLU A 549 -74.71 7.82 -46.29
N GLN A 550 -73.70 7.85 -47.15
CA GLN A 550 -72.29 7.80 -46.76
C GLN A 550 -71.92 9.19 -46.24
N PRO A 551 -70.67 9.50 -45.90
CA PRO A 551 -69.51 8.76 -45.30
C PRO A 551 -68.78 9.61 -44.20
N ALA A 552 -67.65 9.19 -43.72
CA ALA A 552 -66.44 9.94 -43.47
C ALA A 552 -65.57 9.16 -42.42
N GLU A 553 -64.44 8.69 -42.75
CA GLU A 553 -63.08 9.30 -42.76
C GLU A 553 -62.59 9.82 -41.41
N ASN A 554 -61.32 9.35 -41.11
CA ASN A 554 -60.21 9.94 -40.35
C ASN A 554 -60.25 9.90 -38.82
N THR A 555 -59.30 9.28 -38.23
CA THR A 555 -57.84 9.61 -38.10
C THR A 555 -57.09 8.44 -37.51
#